data_a1a2fc6c79ab528af705ac5e2bdf3beb
#
_entry.id   a1a2fc6c79ab528af705ac5e2bdf3beb
#
_cell.length_a   1.000
_cell.length_b   1.000
_cell.length_c   1.000
_cell.angle_alpha   90.00
_cell.angle_beta   90.00
_cell.angle_gamma   90.00
#
_symmetry.space_group_name_H-M   'P 1'
#
loop_
_entity.id
_entity.type
_entity.pdbx_description
1 polymer ?
#
loop_
_entity_poly.entity_id
_entity_poly.type
_entity_poly.pdbx_seq_one_letter_code
_entity_poly.pdbx_strand_id
1 'polypeptide(L)'
;MTKPLGVGILNNRHKATGDVFPEAVESMTTLNREAAVAATQAGITAATDVTGFGLLGHLFKMCRASGVGARIDMSAVPVLDAARTSVSEGFIPGGSRRNLDWVKSNLAEQFQVGAGVSDDEVILLADAQTSGGLLLVGEIPGHPVIGYTTDEPGIQIS
;
A
#
# COMPACT_ATOMS: atom_id res chain seq x y z
N MET A 1 -3.48 -2.06 -8.00
CA MET A 1 -4.07 -1.60 -6.70
C MET A 1 -5.22 -0.63 -6.97
N THR A 2 -6.31 -0.68 -6.20
CA THR A 2 -7.58 -0.04 -6.61
C THR A 2 -7.94 1.25 -5.87
N LYS A 3 -7.24 1.62 -4.80
CA LYS A 3 -7.41 2.90 -4.10
C LYS A 3 -6.06 3.46 -3.67
N PRO A 4 -5.93 4.79 -3.48
CA PRO A 4 -4.70 5.41 -3.03
C PRO A 4 -4.38 5.07 -1.56
N LEU A 5 -3.09 5.11 -1.22
CA LEU A 5 -2.56 5.04 0.15
C LEU A 5 -2.57 6.43 0.81
N GLY A 6 -2.40 6.46 2.14
CA GLY A 6 -2.18 7.67 2.92
C GLY A 6 -3.28 8.00 3.91
N VAL A 7 -4.32 7.20 3.99
CA VAL A 7 -5.47 7.46 4.90
C VAL A 7 -5.04 7.49 6.36
N GLY A 8 -4.14 6.59 6.80
CA GLY A 8 -3.64 6.57 8.18
C GLY A 8 -2.82 7.81 8.53
N ILE A 9 -1.96 8.23 7.61
CA ILE A 9 -1.15 9.45 7.73
C ILE A 9 -2.04 10.69 7.85
N LEU A 10 -3.03 10.84 6.95
CA LEU A 10 -3.96 11.97 6.97
C LEU A 10 -4.82 11.98 8.22
N ASN A 11 -5.26 10.82 8.72
CA ASN A 11 -5.96 10.72 9.99
C ASN A 11 -5.07 11.13 11.19
N ASN A 12 -3.77 10.81 11.13
CA ASN A 12 -2.81 11.24 12.16
C ASN A 12 -2.64 12.77 12.14
N ARG A 13 -2.51 13.37 10.97
CA ARG A 13 -2.44 14.83 10.81
C ARG A 13 -3.73 15.49 11.28
N HIS A 14 -4.90 14.98 10.86
CA HIS A 14 -6.20 15.47 11.33
C HIS A 14 -6.29 15.55 12.87
N LYS A 15 -5.86 14.49 13.56
CA LYS A 15 -5.86 14.44 15.03
C LYS A 15 -4.94 15.47 15.66
N ALA A 16 -3.84 15.83 15.00
CA ALA A 16 -2.86 16.77 15.51
C ALA A 16 -3.23 18.23 15.21
N THR A 17 -3.84 18.51 14.06
CA THR A 17 -4.04 19.89 13.55
C THR A 17 -5.50 20.30 13.41
N GLY A 18 -6.42 19.34 13.31
CA GLY A 18 -7.81 19.57 12.92
C GLY A 18 -8.06 19.70 11.42
N ASP A 19 -7.00 19.58 10.58
CA ASP A 19 -7.12 19.64 9.13
C ASP A 19 -8.08 18.56 8.61
N VAL A 20 -8.87 18.88 7.59
CA VAL A 20 -9.84 17.96 6.98
C VAL A 20 -9.38 17.58 5.58
N PHE A 21 -9.46 16.30 5.26
CA PHE A 21 -9.02 15.71 4.00
C PHE A 21 -10.20 14.99 3.32
N PRO A 22 -11.01 15.71 2.50
CA PRO A 22 -12.19 15.15 1.84
C PRO A 22 -11.87 13.93 0.97
N GLU A 23 -10.72 13.94 0.29
CA GLU A 23 -10.23 12.82 -0.55
C GLU A 23 -9.97 11.54 0.25
N ALA A 24 -9.52 11.67 1.50
CA ALA A 24 -9.36 10.51 2.39
C ALA A 24 -10.72 9.94 2.80
N VAL A 25 -11.71 10.81 3.08
CA VAL A 25 -13.08 10.39 3.40
C VAL A 25 -13.72 9.72 2.19
N GLU A 26 -13.58 10.28 1.00
CA GLU A 26 -14.06 9.68 -0.25
C GLU A 26 -13.45 8.30 -0.48
N SER A 27 -12.13 8.18 -0.34
CA SER A 27 -11.44 6.89 -0.45
C SER A 27 -11.99 5.85 0.53
N MET A 28 -12.24 6.23 1.80
CA MET A 28 -12.77 5.33 2.82
C MET A 28 -14.22 4.92 2.55
N THR A 29 -15.04 5.81 2.02
CA THR A 29 -16.48 5.54 1.77
C THR A 29 -16.75 4.87 0.44
N THR A 30 -15.82 4.95 -0.52
CA THR A 30 -15.91 4.23 -1.79
C THR A 30 -15.81 2.72 -1.55
N LEU A 31 -16.77 1.96 -2.03
CA LEU A 31 -16.78 0.49 -1.89
C LEU A 31 -15.83 -0.16 -2.90
N ASN A 32 -15.25 -1.30 -2.52
CA ASN A 32 -14.43 -2.13 -3.42
C ASN A 32 -15.27 -3.02 -4.37
N ARG A 33 -16.61 -2.86 -4.39
CA ARG A 33 -17.53 -3.74 -5.12
C ARG A 33 -17.21 -3.82 -6.60
N GLU A 34 -17.07 -2.69 -7.29
CA GLU A 34 -16.82 -2.66 -8.74
C GLU A 34 -15.47 -3.29 -9.08
N ALA A 35 -14.44 -2.97 -8.33
CA ALA A 35 -13.12 -3.57 -8.49
C ALA A 35 -13.13 -5.09 -8.23
N ALA A 36 -13.90 -5.56 -7.25
CA ALA A 36 -14.04 -6.98 -6.94
C ALA A 36 -14.78 -7.72 -8.07
N VAL A 37 -15.83 -7.12 -8.64
CA VAL A 37 -16.54 -7.68 -9.80
C VAL A 37 -15.61 -7.76 -11.01
N ALA A 38 -14.86 -6.69 -11.30
CA ALA A 38 -13.91 -6.68 -12.41
C ALA A 38 -12.80 -7.73 -12.21
N ALA A 39 -12.29 -7.88 -11.01
CA ALA A 39 -11.29 -8.90 -10.68
C ALA A 39 -11.83 -10.33 -10.92
N THR A 40 -13.07 -10.59 -10.50
CA THR A 40 -13.72 -11.88 -10.72
C THR A 40 -13.92 -12.15 -12.22
N GLN A 41 -14.36 -11.16 -12.98
CA GLN A 41 -14.54 -11.27 -14.44
C GLN A 41 -13.22 -11.47 -15.18
N ALA A 42 -12.13 -10.91 -14.68
CA ALA A 42 -10.77 -11.10 -15.19
C ALA A 42 -10.15 -12.45 -14.77
N GLY A 43 -10.84 -13.27 -13.98
CA GLY A 43 -10.33 -14.56 -13.50
C GLY A 43 -9.20 -14.43 -12.45
N ILE A 44 -9.10 -13.31 -11.77
CA ILE A 44 -8.08 -13.08 -10.73
C ILE A 44 -8.41 -13.94 -9.51
N THR A 45 -7.45 -14.77 -9.09
CA THR A 45 -7.60 -15.71 -7.96
C THR A 45 -6.78 -15.32 -6.73
N ALA A 46 -5.81 -14.41 -6.87
CA ALA A 46 -4.99 -13.92 -5.76
C ALA A 46 -5.29 -12.43 -5.49
N ALA A 47 -5.94 -12.16 -4.38
CA ALA A 47 -6.39 -10.83 -3.99
C ALA A 47 -6.44 -10.68 -2.47
N THR A 48 -6.25 -9.45 -2.00
CA THR A 48 -6.52 -9.03 -0.61
C THR A 48 -6.98 -7.58 -0.59
N ASP A 49 -7.71 -7.18 0.42
CA ASP A 49 -7.89 -5.78 0.76
C ASP A 49 -6.66 -5.25 1.53
N VAL A 50 -6.31 -4.00 1.29
CA VAL A 50 -5.20 -3.33 1.98
C VAL A 50 -5.78 -2.57 3.16
N THR A 51 -5.47 -3.02 4.39
CA THR A 51 -6.00 -2.46 5.62
C THR A 51 -4.89 -2.15 6.63
N GLY A 52 -5.02 -2.58 7.87
CA GLY A 52 -4.18 -2.18 9.00
C GLY A 52 -2.68 -2.47 8.88
N PHE A 53 -2.26 -3.39 8.02
CA PHE A 53 -0.83 -3.71 7.81
C PHE A 53 -0.19 -2.90 6.66
N GLY A 54 -0.94 -2.02 6.00
CA GLY A 54 -0.48 -1.29 4.84
C GLY A 54 -0.25 -2.18 3.61
N LEU A 55 0.15 -1.56 2.50
CA LEU A 55 0.43 -2.31 1.27
C LEU A 55 1.53 -3.35 1.49
N LEU A 56 2.66 -2.97 2.09
CA LEU A 56 3.79 -3.87 2.30
C LEU A 56 3.43 -5.10 3.14
N GLY A 57 2.67 -4.92 4.23
CA GLY A 57 2.30 -6.03 5.10
C GLY A 57 1.35 -7.01 4.43
N HIS A 58 0.38 -6.51 3.66
CA HIS A 58 -0.55 -7.37 2.91
C HIS A 58 0.15 -8.06 1.73
N LEU A 59 1.00 -7.34 0.98
CA LEU A 59 1.82 -7.91 -0.09
C LEU A 59 2.73 -9.03 0.44
N PHE A 60 3.43 -8.78 1.55
CA PHE A 60 4.28 -9.80 2.17
C PHE A 60 3.51 -11.08 2.52
N LYS A 61 2.31 -10.95 3.09
CA LYS A 61 1.46 -12.11 3.41
C LYS A 61 1.05 -12.88 2.16
N MET A 62 0.66 -12.17 1.09
CA MET A 62 0.30 -12.81 -0.19
C MET A 62 1.50 -13.54 -0.82
N CYS A 63 2.65 -12.87 -0.91
CA CYS A 63 3.88 -13.46 -1.46
C CYS A 63 4.29 -14.71 -0.69
N ARG A 64 4.32 -14.63 0.65
CA ARG A 64 4.66 -15.76 1.52
C ARG A 64 3.71 -16.95 1.36
N ALA A 65 2.41 -16.69 1.25
CA ALA A 65 1.41 -17.74 1.08
C ALA A 65 1.52 -18.44 -0.28
N SER A 66 2.03 -17.74 -1.29
CA SER A 66 2.19 -18.24 -2.66
C SER A 66 3.61 -18.74 -2.98
N GLY A 67 4.58 -18.57 -2.07
CA GLY A 67 5.98 -18.95 -2.29
C GLY A 67 6.69 -18.09 -3.34
N VAL A 68 6.28 -16.84 -3.53
CA VAL A 68 6.80 -15.90 -4.53
C VAL A 68 7.32 -14.63 -3.87
N GLY A 69 8.01 -13.78 -4.63
CA GLY A 69 8.32 -12.41 -4.26
C GLY A 69 7.55 -11.40 -5.07
N ALA A 70 7.88 -10.11 -4.88
CA ALA A 70 7.30 -9.02 -5.65
C ALA A 70 8.29 -7.86 -5.85
N ARG A 71 8.14 -7.19 -6.98
CA ARG A 71 8.78 -5.89 -7.23
C ARG A 71 7.70 -4.83 -7.38
N ILE A 72 7.86 -3.73 -6.63
CA ILE A 72 6.96 -2.57 -6.63
C ILE A 72 7.66 -1.38 -7.28
N ASP A 73 7.01 -0.77 -8.23
CA ASP A 73 7.35 0.54 -8.77
C ASP A 73 6.64 1.62 -7.93
N MET A 74 7.40 2.31 -7.07
CA MET A 74 6.85 3.35 -6.18
C MET A 74 6.16 4.46 -6.96
N SER A 75 6.65 4.78 -8.14
CA SER A 75 6.06 5.84 -8.98
C SER A 75 4.66 5.49 -9.49
N ALA A 76 4.35 4.21 -9.62
CA ALA A 76 3.05 3.71 -10.04
C ALA A 76 2.06 3.49 -8.88
N VAL A 77 2.51 3.54 -7.63
CA VAL A 77 1.63 3.37 -6.47
C VAL A 77 0.78 4.61 -6.28
N PRO A 78 -0.57 4.51 -6.32
CA PRO A 78 -1.44 5.63 -6.06
C PRO A 78 -1.36 6.03 -4.57
N VAL A 79 -1.08 7.31 -4.33
CA VAL A 79 -0.97 7.90 -2.99
C VAL A 79 -1.73 9.23 -2.99
N LEU A 80 -2.47 9.52 -1.94
CA LEU A 80 -3.11 10.82 -1.74
C LEU A 80 -2.04 11.93 -1.64
N ASP A 81 -2.15 12.99 -2.43
CA ASP A 81 -1.12 14.05 -2.49
C ASP A 81 -0.86 14.69 -1.13
N ALA A 82 -1.93 14.97 -0.37
CA ALA A 82 -1.82 15.50 0.98
C ALA A 82 -1.08 14.54 1.94
N ALA A 83 -1.08 13.21 1.69
CA ALA A 83 -0.33 12.26 2.49
C ALA A 83 1.17 12.36 2.25
N ARG A 84 1.61 12.60 1.00
CA ARG A 84 3.03 12.84 0.68
C ARG A 84 3.57 14.07 1.44
N THR A 85 2.84 15.19 1.39
CA THR A 85 3.17 16.38 2.16
C THR A 85 3.18 16.12 3.67
N SER A 86 2.18 15.39 4.18
CA SER A 86 2.07 15.11 5.61
C SER A 86 3.22 14.25 6.15
N VAL A 87 3.73 13.29 5.36
CA VAL A 87 4.90 12.49 5.74
C VAL A 87 6.14 13.37 5.84
N SER A 88 6.39 14.23 4.84
CA SER A 88 7.55 15.13 4.85
C SER A 88 7.52 16.15 6.01
N GLU A 89 6.32 16.47 6.51
CA GLU A 89 6.12 17.30 7.71
C GLU A 89 6.15 16.48 9.02
N GLY A 90 6.39 15.16 8.96
CA GLY A 90 6.57 14.29 10.12
C GLY A 90 5.28 13.70 10.72
N PHE A 91 4.11 13.85 10.07
CA PHE A 91 2.85 13.26 10.54
C PHE A 91 2.79 11.75 10.27
N ILE A 92 3.73 11.00 10.83
CA ILE A 92 3.83 9.55 10.63
C ILE A 92 3.23 8.80 11.82
N PRO A 93 2.14 8.01 11.62
CA PRO A 93 1.55 7.22 12.69
C PRO A 93 2.53 6.17 13.23
N GLY A 94 2.52 5.94 14.54
CA GLY A 94 3.29 4.85 15.13
C GLY A 94 2.92 3.46 14.60
N GLY A 95 1.70 3.30 14.09
CA GLY A 95 1.25 2.09 13.40
C GLY A 95 2.02 1.82 12.13
N SER A 96 2.21 2.83 11.28
CA SER A 96 2.94 2.74 10.01
C SER A 96 4.41 2.38 10.24
N ARG A 97 5.05 2.97 11.27
CA ARG A 97 6.42 2.60 11.67
C ARG A 97 6.51 1.13 12.10
N ARG A 98 5.60 0.67 12.97
CA ARG A 98 5.57 -0.73 13.42
C ARG A 98 5.32 -1.71 12.27
N ASN A 99 4.46 -1.35 11.32
CA ASN A 99 4.22 -2.15 10.13
C ASN A 99 5.50 -2.31 9.30
N LEU A 100 6.22 -1.21 9.06
CA LEU A 100 7.49 -1.24 8.32
C LEU A 100 8.54 -2.09 9.04
N ASP A 101 8.71 -1.88 10.34
CA ASP A 101 9.67 -2.65 11.16
C ASP A 101 9.33 -4.15 11.13
N TRP A 102 8.05 -4.48 11.20
CA TRP A 102 7.60 -5.87 11.12
C TRP A 102 7.93 -6.50 9.76
N VAL A 103 7.69 -5.81 8.64
CA VAL A 103 8.04 -6.31 7.30
C VAL A 103 9.54 -6.48 7.17
N LYS A 104 10.34 -5.47 7.54
CA LYS A 104 11.81 -5.52 7.52
C LYS A 104 12.35 -6.69 8.35
N SER A 105 11.82 -6.90 9.55
CA SER A 105 12.27 -7.98 10.44
C SER A 105 11.94 -9.37 9.89
N ASN A 106 10.83 -9.53 9.16
CA ASN A 106 10.43 -10.82 8.59
C ASN A 106 11.14 -11.16 7.26
N LEU A 107 11.46 -10.15 6.47
CA LEU A 107 12.15 -10.33 5.18
C LEU A 107 13.67 -10.24 5.29
N ALA A 108 14.19 -9.52 6.27
CA ALA A 108 15.61 -9.25 6.44
C ALA A 108 16.28 -8.79 5.13
N GLU A 109 17.25 -9.51 4.60
CA GLU A 109 17.98 -9.19 3.37
C GLU A 109 17.11 -9.29 2.11
N GLN A 110 15.95 -9.95 2.20
CA GLN A 110 14.98 -10.05 1.09
C GLN A 110 14.10 -8.80 0.94
N PHE A 111 14.22 -7.81 1.84
CA PHE A 111 13.60 -6.50 1.70
C PHE A 111 14.61 -5.52 1.13
N GLN A 112 14.41 -5.11 -0.12
CA GLN A 112 15.35 -4.25 -0.84
C GLN A 112 14.65 -2.97 -1.29
N VAL A 113 15.33 -1.84 -1.08
CA VAL A 113 14.86 -0.51 -1.50
C VAL A 113 15.88 0.08 -2.46
N GLY A 114 15.43 0.47 -3.64
CA GLY A 114 16.25 1.11 -4.66
C GLY A 114 16.75 2.50 -4.22
N ALA A 115 17.91 2.91 -4.69
CA ALA A 115 18.56 4.16 -4.30
C ALA A 115 17.75 5.43 -4.62
N GLY A 116 16.75 5.33 -5.52
CA GLY A 116 15.86 6.45 -5.89
C GLY A 116 14.61 6.58 -5.02
N VAL A 117 14.39 5.65 -4.08
CA VAL A 117 13.19 5.63 -3.22
C VAL A 117 13.55 6.19 -1.85
N SER A 118 12.84 7.21 -1.41
CA SER A 118 13.05 7.87 -0.12
C SER A 118 12.42 7.09 1.05
N ASP A 119 12.90 7.35 2.27
CA ASP A 119 12.31 6.77 3.49
C ASP A 119 10.84 7.17 3.66
N ASP A 120 10.45 8.37 3.23
CA ASP A 120 9.08 8.87 3.24
C ASP A 120 8.17 8.02 2.33
N GLU A 121 8.67 7.63 1.17
CA GLU A 121 7.95 6.76 0.24
C GLU A 121 7.80 5.34 0.79
N VAL A 122 8.84 4.80 1.40
CA VAL A 122 8.78 3.48 2.03
C VAL A 122 7.78 3.44 3.17
N ILE A 123 7.71 4.52 3.98
CA ILE A 123 6.74 4.59 5.09
C ILE A 123 5.29 4.72 4.58
N LEU A 124 5.06 5.40 3.45
CA LEU A 124 3.76 5.45 2.78
C LEU A 124 3.24 4.07 2.39
N LEU A 125 4.13 3.18 1.91
CA LEU A 125 3.76 1.80 1.57
C LEU A 125 3.39 0.96 2.81
N ALA A 126 3.87 1.33 3.98
CA ALA A 126 3.53 0.67 5.25
C ALA A 126 2.35 1.32 5.99
N ASP A 127 1.78 2.41 5.43
CA ASP A 127 0.70 3.16 6.09
C ASP A 127 -0.57 2.33 6.22
N ALA A 128 -1.09 2.26 7.44
CA ALA A 128 -2.34 1.56 7.75
C ALA A 128 -3.52 2.24 7.05
N GLN A 129 -4.32 1.45 6.32
CA GLN A 129 -5.48 1.96 5.62
C GLN A 129 -6.77 1.60 6.35
N THR A 130 -7.71 2.55 6.41
CA THR A 130 -9.10 2.30 6.78
C THR A 130 -9.89 2.15 5.50
N SER A 131 -10.56 1.01 5.31
CA SER A 131 -11.33 0.72 4.10
C SER A 131 -10.51 0.93 2.81
N GLY A 132 -9.29 0.42 2.81
CA GLY A 132 -8.37 0.57 1.66
C GLY A 132 -8.83 -0.22 0.42
N GLY A 133 -8.06 -0.09 -0.65
CA GLY A 133 -8.35 -0.72 -1.93
C GLY A 133 -7.95 -2.20 -1.96
N LEU A 134 -8.21 -2.84 -3.10
CA LEU A 134 -7.76 -4.21 -3.37
C LEU A 134 -6.33 -4.20 -3.92
N LEU A 135 -5.52 -5.12 -3.44
CA LEU A 135 -4.28 -5.56 -4.06
C LEU A 135 -4.56 -6.87 -4.80
N LEU A 136 -4.31 -6.89 -6.10
CA LEU A 136 -4.67 -7.99 -7.00
C LEU A 136 -3.42 -8.47 -7.73
N VAL A 137 -3.30 -9.77 -7.96
CA VAL A 137 -2.32 -10.33 -8.90
C VAL A 137 -3.01 -10.53 -10.24
N GLY A 138 -2.84 -9.54 -11.13
CA GLY A 138 -3.50 -9.42 -12.43
C GLY A 138 -3.92 -7.97 -12.70
N GLU A 139 -4.44 -7.74 -13.88
CA GLU A 139 -4.84 -6.41 -14.35
C GLU A 139 -6.35 -6.30 -14.45
N ILE A 140 -6.88 -5.15 -14.04
CA ILE A 140 -8.27 -4.76 -14.24
C ILE A 140 -8.35 -3.35 -14.82
N PRO A 141 -9.32 -3.06 -15.71
CA PRO A 141 -9.43 -1.76 -16.35
C PRO A 141 -9.54 -0.60 -15.35
N GLY A 142 -8.90 0.53 -15.67
CA GLY A 142 -9.00 1.76 -14.88
C GLY A 142 -8.16 1.80 -13.60
N HIS A 143 -7.34 0.78 -13.33
CA HIS A 143 -6.49 0.74 -12.15
C HIS A 143 -5.01 0.52 -12.52
N PRO A 144 -4.07 1.19 -11.82
CA PRO A 144 -2.65 1.09 -12.14
C PRO A 144 -2.09 -0.29 -11.80
N VAL A 145 -1.18 -0.76 -12.64
CA VAL A 145 -0.24 -1.84 -12.33
C VAL A 145 0.89 -1.22 -11.54
N ILE A 146 1.07 -1.65 -10.30
CA ILE A 146 2.06 -1.09 -9.37
C ILE A 146 3.34 -1.93 -9.26
N GLY A 147 3.44 -3.00 -10.03
CA GLY A 147 4.57 -3.93 -9.96
C GLY A 147 4.20 -5.31 -10.48
N TYR A 148 5.05 -6.29 -10.18
CA TYR A 148 4.88 -7.68 -10.62
C TYR A 148 5.44 -8.67 -9.61
N THR A 149 4.96 -9.91 -9.67
CA THR A 149 5.47 -11.02 -8.87
C THR A 149 6.76 -11.59 -9.44
N THR A 150 7.63 -12.14 -8.58
CA THR A 150 8.89 -12.77 -8.95
C THR A 150 8.95 -14.19 -8.39
N ASP A 151 9.70 -15.09 -9.04
CA ASP A 151 9.88 -16.46 -8.57
C ASP A 151 10.73 -16.53 -7.29
N GLU A 152 11.62 -15.58 -7.09
CA GLU A 152 12.45 -15.50 -5.89
C GLU A 152 11.70 -14.76 -4.78
N PRO A 153 11.63 -15.35 -3.55
CA PRO A 153 11.01 -14.69 -2.41
C PRO A 153 11.68 -13.36 -2.05
N GLY A 154 10.87 -12.40 -1.64
CA GLY A 154 11.32 -11.08 -1.22
C GLY A 154 10.44 -9.96 -1.74
N ILE A 155 10.70 -8.74 -1.27
CA ILE A 155 10.05 -7.52 -1.76
C ILE A 155 11.13 -6.53 -2.16
N GLN A 156 11.05 -6.05 -3.40
CA GLN A 156 11.92 -5.02 -3.93
C GLN A 156 11.08 -3.78 -4.28
N ILE A 157 11.55 -2.60 -3.89
CA ILE A 157 10.92 -1.32 -4.18
C ILE A 157 11.88 -0.52 -5.06
N SER A 158 11.40 -0.03 -6.19
CA SER A 158 12.17 0.77 -7.15
C SER A 158 11.45 2.05 -7.54
#